data_2b0997a75a707b90716e3616904e0188
#
_entry.id   2b0997a75a707b90716e3616904e0188
#
_cell.length_a   1.000
_cell.length_b   1.000
_cell.length_c   1.000
_cell.angle_alpha   90.00
_cell.angle_beta   90.00
_cell.angle_gamma   90.00
#
_symmetry.space_group_name_H-M   'P 1'
#
loop_
_entity.id
_entity.type
_entity.pdbx_description
1 polymer ?
#
loop_
_entity_poly.entity_id
_entity_poly.type
_entity_poly.pdbx_seq_one_letter_code
_entity_poly.pdbx_strand_id
1 'polypeptide(L)'
;MPSAVGYQPTLSTEMGDLQERITSTKKGSITSVQAVYVPADDLTDPAPATAFAHLDATSVLERKIAELGIYPAVDPLASTSRILDPRIIGEKHYNVARDVQSVLQQYKDLQDIIAILGMDELSDNDKLTVARARKIQKFMSQPFFVAEQFTGTPGRYVSLEDTVSGFDAILKGEVDELPENAFAYVGTIDEAIEKHKKS
;
A
#
# COMPACT_ATOMS: atom_id res chain seq x y z
N MET A 1 10.44 16.43 34.31
CA MET A 1 9.06 16.02 34.02
C MET A 1 9.08 14.59 33.52
N PRO A 2 8.19 13.72 33.93
CA PRO A 2 8.12 12.40 33.33
C PRO A 2 7.76 12.54 31.85
N SER A 3 8.54 11.89 31.00
CA SER A 3 8.28 11.84 29.57
C SER A 3 7.06 10.96 29.29
N ALA A 4 6.39 11.19 28.16
CA ALA A 4 5.31 10.31 27.73
C ALA A 4 5.84 8.87 27.56
N VAL A 5 5.15 7.90 28.15
CA VAL A 5 5.43 6.45 28.02
C VAL A 5 6.86 6.04 28.39
N GLY A 6 7.57 6.83 29.21
CA GLY A 6 8.94 6.53 29.67
C GLY A 6 10.07 6.89 28.71
N TYR A 7 9.79 7.56 27.59
CA TYR A 7 10.83 8.10 26.71
C TYR A 7 11.52 9.32 27.31
N GLN A 8 12.75 9.63 26.88
CA GLN A 8 13.46 10.83 27.31
C GLN A 8 12.74 12.12 26.84
N PRO A 9 12.77 13.20 27.61
CA PRO A 9 12.15 14.47 27.23
C PRO A 9 12.74 15.10 25.96
N THR A 10 13.99 14.73 25.61
CA THR A 10 14.75 15.23 24.47
C THR A 10 14.53 14.39 23.19
N LEU A 11 13.62 13.40 23.18
CA LEU A 11 13.41 12.49 22.06
C LEU A 11 13.25 13.20 20.72
N SER A 12 12.36 14.19 20.66
CA SER A 12 12.10 14.94 19.42
C SER A 12 13.30 15.74 18.96
N THR A 13 14.06 16.35 19.88
CA THR A 13 15.24 17.14 19.56
C THR A 13 16.37 16.26 19.04
N GLU A 14 16.67 15.17 19.73
CA GLU A 14 17.73 14.23 19.33
C GLU A 14 17.41 13.54 18.01
N MET A 15 16.14 13.17 17.79
CA MET A 15 15.69 12.64 16.51
C MET A 15 15.80 13.67 15.40
N GLY A 16 15.40 14.92 15.63
CA GLY A 16 15.54 16.03 14.68
C GLY A 16 16.99 16.28 14.29
N ASP A 17 17.89 16.34 15.26
CA ASP A 17 19.33 16.53 15.02
C ASP A 17 19.94 15.42 14.14
N LEU A 18 19.47 14.18 14.27
CA LEU A 18 19.87 13.08 13.42
C LEU A 18 19.29 13.22 12.01
N GLN A 19 17.99 13.45 11.90
CA GLN A 19 17.27 13.48 10.63
C GLN A 19 17.68 14.68 9.75
N GLU A 20 18.01 15.83 10.33
CA GLU A 20 18.49 17.00 9.59
C GLU A 20 19.83 16.78 8.87
N ARG A 21 20.59 15.76 9.26
CA ARG A 21 21.83 15.36 8.56
C ARG A 21 21.54 14.60 7.26
N ILE A 22 20.36 14.06 7.10
CA ILE A 22 19.92 13.36 5.89
C ILE A 22 19.37 14.42 4.93
N THR A 23 20.26 14.97 4.12
CA THR A 23 19.93 16.14 3.29
C THR A 23 20.70 16.14 1.97
N SER A 24 20.28 17.04 1.08
CA SER A 24 20.98 17.33 -0.16
C SER A 24 21.85 18.57 -0.01
N THR A 25 23.07 18.50 -0.53
CA THR A 25 24.03 19.59 -0.58
C THR A 25 24.40 19.91 -2.02
N LYS A 26 25.21 20.95 -2.24
CA LYS A 26 25.76 21.26 -3.58
C LYS A 26 26.64 20.13 -4.17
N LYS A 27 27.17 19.24 -3.33
CA LYS A 27 28.10 18.18 -3.73
C LYS A 27 27.47 16.79 -3.81
N GLY A 28 26.27 16.61 -3.29
CA GLY A 28 25.61 15.31 -3.29
C GLY A 28 24.38 15.27 -2.38
N SER A 29 23.73 14.11 -2.33
CA SER A 29 22.53 13.88 -1.52
C SER A 29 22.64 12.57 -0.75
N ILE A 30 21.93 12.48 0.36
CA ILE A 30 21.76 11.26 1.15
C ILE A 30 20.31 10.83 1.02
N THR A 31 20.10 9.60 0.53
CA THR A 31 18.80 8.92 0.59
C THR A 31 18.86 7.89 1.69
N SER A 32 17.89 7.90 2.59
CA SER A 32 17.80 6.92 3.68
C SER A 32 16.59 6.01 3.52
N VAL A 33 16.76 4.75 3.89
CA VAL A 33 15.67 3.80 4.10
C VAL A 33 15.74 3.36 5.56
N GLN A 34 14.68 3.63 6.31
CA GLN A 34 14.63 3.39 7.74
C GLN A 34 13.54 2.38 8.07
N ALA A 35 13.92 1.26 8.70
CA ALA A 35 12.96 0.34 9.29
C ALA A 35 12.59 0.83 10.69
N VAL A 36 11.32 1.16 10.89
CA VAL A 36 10.78 1.63 12.17
C VAL A 36 9.95 0.52 12.79
N TYR A 37 10.37 0.06 13.96
CA TYR A 37 9.56 -0.86 14.76
C TYR A 37 8.48 -0.08 15.51
N VAL A 38 7.24 -0.54 15.38
CA VAL A 38 6.08 0.08 16.02
C VAL A 38 5.65 -0.79 17.20
N PRO A 39 5.84 -0.33 18.46
CA PRO A 39 5.46 -1.09 19.64
C PRO A 39 3.94 -1.34 19.68
N ALA A 40 3.54 -2.59 19.89
CA ALA A 40 2.14 -3.00 19.99
C ALA A 40 1.25 -2.57 18.81
N ASP A 41 1.82 -2.40 17.62
CA ASP A 41 1.14 -1.88 16.42
C ASP A 41 0.52 -0.47 16.62
N ASP A 42 1.00 0.30 17.62
CA ASP A 42 0.50 1.64 17.93
C ASP A 42 1.33 2.72 17.25
N LEU A 43 0.86 3.21 16.10
CA LEU A 43 1.49 4.28 15.33
C LEU A 43 1.51 5.63 16.07
N THR A 44 0.74 5.76 17.16
CA THR A 44 0.69 6.99 17.98
C THR A 44 1.72 7.00 19.10
N ASP A 45 2.45 5.88 19.30
CA ASP A 45 3.57 5.84 20.25
C ASP A 45 4.58 6.95 19.93
N PRO A 46 5.13 7.67 20.94
CA PRO A 46 5.99 8.81 20.71
C PRO A 46 7.21 8.57 19.82
N ALA A 47 7.80 7.36 19.85
CA ALA A 47 9.00 7.08 19.06
C ALA A 47 8.68 6.96 17.55
N PRO A 48 7.76 6.10 17.08
CA PRO A 48 7.38 6.07 15.69
C PRO A 48 6.74 7.37 15.22
N ALA A 49 5.88 8.00 16.00
CA ALA A 49 5.23 9.27 15.66
C ALA A 49 6.26 10.38 15.41
N THR A 50 7.30 10.48 16.25
CA THR A 50 8.39 11.45 16.06
C THR A 50 9.22 11.11 14.80
N ALA A 51 9.52 9.84 14.57
CA ALA A 51 10.25 9.42 13.37
C ALA A 51 9.48 9.76 12.08
N PHE A 52 8.19 9.45 12.02
CA PHE A 52 7.34 9.68 10.85
C PHE A 52 7.24 11.16 10.46
N ALA A 53 7.30 12.07 11.43
CA ALA A 53 7.26 13.51 11.18
C ALA A 53 8.43 14.00 10.29
N HIS A 54 9.53 13.27 10.25
CA HIS A 54 10.73 13.60 9.47
C HIS A 54 10.84 12.86 8.14
N LEU A 55 9.95 11.89 7.85
CA LEU A 55 10.04 11.07 6.65
C LEU A 55 9.27 11.71 5.48
N ASP A 56 9.84 11.58 4.29
CA ASP A 56 9.19 12.05 3.05
C ASP A 56 8.19 11.03 2.50
N ALA A 57 8.38 9.75 2.80
CA ALA A 57 7.48 8.68 2.44
C ALA A 57 7.45 7.61 3.54
N THR A 58 6.28 7.03 3.75
CA THR A 58 6.09 5.93 4.69
C THR A 58 5.40 4.77 4.00
N SER A 59 5.93 3.56 4.17
CA SER A 59 5.27 2.32 3.78
C SER A 59 4.89 1.58 5.05
N VAL A 60 3.59 1.56 5.37
CA VAL A 60 3.07 0.94 6.59
C VAL A 60 2.73 -0.50 6.31
N LEU A 61 3.33 -1.41 7.08
CA LEU A 61 2.98 -2.84 7.03
C LEU A 61 1.87 -3.12 8.04
N GLU A 62 0.80 -3.77 7.57
CA GLU A 62 -0.39 -4.07 8.37
C GLU A 62 -0.58 -5.57 8.53
N ARG A 63 -0.70 -6.01 9.78
CA ARG A 63 -0.86 -7.43 10.14
C ARG A 63 -2.11 -8.06 9.55
N LYS A 64 -3.23 -7.32 9.52
CA LYS A 64 -4.50 -7.79 8.95
C LYS A 64 -4.38 -8.10 7.46
N ILE A 65 -3.55 -7.35 6.72
CA ILE A 65 -3.29 -7.60 5.30
C ILE A 65 -2.47 -8.89 5.12
N ALA A 66 -1.49 -9.12 6.00
CA ALA A 66 -0.73 -10.38 6.01
C ALA A 66 -1.62 -11.60 6.30
N GLU A 67 -2.60 -11.47 7.20
CA GLU A 67 -3.58 -12.51 7.53
C GLU A 67 -4.48 -12.88 6.34
N LEU A 68 -4.69 -11.95 5.41
CA LEU A 68 -5.39 -12.22 4.14
C LEU A 68 -4.50 -12.92 3.10
N GLY A 69 -3.24 -13.20 3.43
CA GLY A 69 -2.27 -13.80 2.51
C GLY A 69 -1.81 -12.85 1.41
N ILE A 70 -1.85 -11.55 1.64
CA ILE A 70 -1.40 -10.52 0.69
C ILE A 70 0.01 -10.08 1.09
N TYR A 71 0.98 -10.31 0.22
CA TYR A 71 2.37 -9.95 0.42
C TYR A 71 2.93 -9.21 -0.80
N PRO A 72 3.68 -8.09 -0.62
CA PRO A 72 3.99 -7.43 0.67
C PRO A 72 2.73 -6.87 1.34
N ALA A 73 2.66 -6.97 2.67
CA ALA A 73 1.48 -6.59 3.46
C ALA A 73 1.42 -5.06 3.71
N VAL A 74 1.55 -4.27 2.69
CA VAL A 74 1.53 -2.81 2.75
C VAL A 74 0.10 -2.30 2.79
N ASP A 75 -0.23 -1.43 3.75
CA ASP A 75 -1.51 -0.72 3.78
C ASP A 75 -1.44 0.52 2.89
N PRO A 76 -2.14 0.55 1.76
CA PRO A 76 -2.13 1.69 0.83
C PRO A 76 -2.88 2.91 1.37
N LEU A 77 -3.74 2.75 2.37
CA LEU A 77 -4.50 3.85 2.99
C LEU A 77 -3.69 4.54 4.09
N ALA A 78 -2.84 3.80 4.82
CA ALA A 78 -1.97 4.32 5.85
C ALA A 78 -0.61 4.79 5.30
N SER A 79 -0.20 4.31 4.14
CA SER A 79 1.06 4.68 3.48
C SER A 79 0.95 6.03 2.78
N THR A 80 2.02 6.82 2.85
CA THR A 80 2.04 8.18 2.28
C THR A 80 3.34 8.46 1.55
N SER A 81 3.31 9.42 0.62
CA SER A 81 4.50 9.93 -0.04
C SER A 81 4.32 11.39 -0.44
N ARG A 82 5.30 12.25 -0.15
CA ARG A 82 5.30 13.67 -0.55
C ARG A 82 5.41 13.87 -2.05
N ILE A 83 5.99 12.90 -2.76
CA ILE A 83 6.10 12.96 -4.23
C ILE A 83 4.81 12.54 -4.94
N LEU A 84 3.77 12.11 -4.23
CA LEU A 84 2.44 11.86 -4.79
C LEU A 84 1.75 13.21 -5.08
N ASP A 85 2.26 13.93 -6.06
CA ASP A 85 1.81 15.23 -6.53
C ASP A 85 1.80 15.20 -8.07
N PRO A 86 0.72 15.62 -8.73
CA PRO A 86 0.60 15.52 -10.19
C PRO A 86 1.70 16.29 -10.95
N ARG A 87 2.28 17.32 -10.33
CA ARG A 87 3.40 18.09 -10.90
C ARG A 87 4.72 17.30 -10.91
N ILE A 88 4.84 16.25 -10.08
CA ILE A 88 6.05 15.43 -9.95
C ILE A 88 5.90 14.13 -10.74
N ILE A 89 4.79 13.41 -10.51
CA ILE A 89 4.58 12.07 -11.06
C ILE A 89 3.67 12.03 -12.29
N GLY A 90 3.10 13.18 -12.67
CA GLY A 90 2.13 13.30 -13.76
C GLY A 90 0.70 12.96 -13.33
N GLU A 91 -0.25 13.52 -14.08
CA GLU A 91 -1.69 13.42 -13.76
C GLU A 91 -2.21 11.97 -13.79
N LYS A 92 -1.80 11.17 -14.78
CA LYS A 92 -2.27 9.79 -14.91
C LYS A 92 -1.94 8.97 -13.66
N HIS A 93 -0.69 8.98 -13.24
CA HIS A 93 -0.25 8.23 -12.06
C HIS A 93 -0.96 8.73 -10.80
N TYR A 94 -1.02 10.06 -10.62
CA TYR A 94 -1.68 10.67 -9.47
C TYR A 94 -3.16 10.27 -9.39
N ASN A 95 -3.90 10.40 -10.48
CA ASN A 95 -5.33 10.08 -10.51
C ASN A 95 -5.57 8.60 -10.23
N VAL A 96 -4.84 7.69 -10.89
CA VAL A 96 -4.96 6.25 -10.65
C VAL A 96 -4.69 5.90 -9.17
N ALA A 97 -3.65 6.48 -8.57
CA ALA A 97 -3.34 6.23 -7.16
C ALA A 97 -4.45 6.73 -6.23
N ARG A 98 -5.02 7.90 -6.49
CA ARG A 98 -6.14 8.48 -5.71
C ARG A 98 -7.42 7.68 -5.88
N ASP A 99 -7.72 7.23 -7.09
CA ASP A 99 -8.91 6.43 -7.37
C ASP A 99 -8.81 5.05 -6.70
N VAL A 100 -7.64 4.41 -6.73
CA VAL A 100 -7.38 3.18 -5.98
C VAL A 100 -7.62 3.38 -4.48
N GLN A 101 -7.07 4.44 -3.89
CA GLN A 101 -7.30 4.76 -2.48
C GLN A 101 -8.78 4.99 -2.18
N SER A 102 -9.49 5.70 -3.06
CA SER A 102 -10.93 5.96 -2.91
C SER A 102 -11.75 4.66 -2.92
N VAL A 103 -11.49 3.77 -3.88
CA VAL A 103 -12.16 2.46 -3.97
C VAL A 103 -11.88 1.60 -2.74
N LEU A 104 -10.65 1.57 -2.27
CA LEU A 104 -10.28 0.82 -1.07
C LEU A 104 -10.89 1.40 0.21
N GLN A 105 -10.99 2.74 0.31
CA GLN A 105 -11.65 3.39 1.43
C GLN A 105 -13.15 3.08 1.45
N GLN A 106 -13.82 3.20 0.29
CA GLN A 106 -15.23 2.82 0.17
C GLN A 106 -15.46 1.35 0.54
N TYR A 107 -14.60 0.46 0.09
CA TYR A 107 -14.68 -0.96 0.47
C TYR A 107 -14.53 -1.16 1.98
N LYS A 108 -13.60 -0.45 2.62
CA LYS A 108 -13.41 -0.50 4.07
C LYS A 108 -14.68 -0.03 4.81
N ASP A 109 -15.32 1.03 4.33
CA ASP A 109 -16.55 1.55 4.93
C ASP A 109 -17.75 0.58 4.74
N LEU A 110 -17.76 -0.17 3.63
CA LEU A 110 -18.79 -1.18 3.35
C LEU A 110 -18.57 -2.49 4.12
N GLN A 111 -17.36 -2.77 4.62
CA GLN A 111 -17.08 -4.05 5.29
C GLN A 111 -17.97 -4.30 6.52
N ASP A 112 -18.25 -3.27 7.31
CA ASP A 112 -19.11 -3.39 8.49
C ASP A 112 -20.56 -3.69 8.07
N ILE A 113 -21.04 -3.08 7.00
CA ILE A 113 -22.36 -3.32 6.43
C ILE A 113 -22.46 -4.75 5.91
N ILE A 114 -21.44 -5.21 5.18
CA ILE A 114 -21.36 -6.57 4.65
C ILE A 114 -21.36 -7.61 5.77
N ALA A 115 -20.65 -7.34 6.86
CA ALA A 115 -20.57 -8.25 8.00
C ALA A 115 -21.90 -8.41 8.73
N ILE A 116 -22.73 -7.36 8.76
CA ILE A 116 -24.02 -7.36 9.47
C ILE A 116 -25.17 -7.81 8.57
N LEU A 117 -25.26 -7.27 7.35
CA LEU A 117 -26.41 -7.44 6.46
C LEU A 117 -26.17 -8.42 5.31
N GLY A 118 -24.91 -8.72 5.01
CA GLY A 118 -24.52 -9.54 3.86
C GLY A 118 -24.36 -8.73 2.57
N MET A 119 -23.79 -9.39 1.55
CA MET A 119 -23.54 -8.79 0.23
C MET A 119 -24.83 -8.48 -0.56
N ASP A 120 -25.90 -9.22 -0.29
CA ASP A 120 -27.13 -9.13 -1.09
C ASP A 120 -27.87 -7.79 -0.89
N GLU A 121 -27.72 -7.19 0.29
CA GLU A 121 -28.34 -5.91 0.65
C GLU A 121 -27.62 -4.69 0.05
N LEU A 122 -26.45 -4.88 -0.53
CA LEU A 122 -25.72 -3.79 -1.20
C LEU A 122 -26.39 -3.40 -2.52
N SER A 123 -26.29 -2.12 -2.87
CA SER A 123 -26.64 -1.63 -4.20
C SER A 123 -25.74 -2.27 -5.28
N ASP A 124 -26.19 -2.32 -6.52
CA ASP A 124 -25.39 -2.87 -7.62
C ASP A 124 -24.06 -2.10 -7.80
N ASN A 125 -24.08 -0.80 -7.55
CA ASN A 125 -22.87 0.02 -7.60
C ASN A 125 -21.89 -0.35 -6.47
N ASP A 126 -22.39 -0.58 -5.25
CA ASP A 126 -21.54 -0.99 -4.12
C ASP A 126 -20.98 -2.41 -4.34
N LYS A 127 -21.78 -3.32 -4.89
CA LYS A 127 -21.31 -4.66 -5.28
C LYS A 127 -20.16 -4.59 -6.29
N LEU A 128 -20.27 -3.70 -7.28
CA LEU A 128 -19.20 -3.47 -8.26
C LEU A 128 -17.94 -2.89 -7.59
N THR A 129 -18.12 -1.90 -6.71
CA THR A 129 -17.02 -1.32 -5.93
C THR A 129 -16.30 -2.37 -5.10
N VAL A 130 -17.03 -3.23 -4.39
CA VAL A 130 -16.46 -4.34 -3.61
C VAL A 130 -15.71 -5.33 -4.50
N ALA A 131 -16.28 -5.69 -5.66
CA ALA A 131 -15.63 -6.61 -6.59
C ALA A 131 -14.30 -6.05 -7.11
N ARG A 132 -14.27 -4.78 -7.51
CA ARG A 132 -13.05 -4.10 -7.96
C ARG A 132 -12.03 -3.91 -6.82
N ALA A 133 -12.48 -3.54 -5.63
CA ALA A 133 -11.61 -3.41 -4.46
C ALA A 133 -10.90 -4.72 -4.11
N ARG A 134 -11.58 -5.86 -4.16
CA ARG A 134 -10.99 -7.18 -3.93
C ARG A 134 -9.95 -7.54 -5.00
N LYS A 135 -10.23 -7.22 -6.28
CA LYS A 135 -9.26 -7.38 -7.37
C LYS A 135 -8.02 -6.52 -7.14
N ILE A 136 -8.22 -5.23 -6.77
CA ILE A 136 -7.14 -4.32 -6.41
C ILE A 136 -6.29 -4.88 -5.28
N GLN A 137 -6.90 -5.35 -4.19
CA GLN A 137 -6.18 -5.94 -3.07
C GLN A 137 -5.35 -7.17 -3.50
N LYS A 138 -5.92 -8.05 -4.32
CA LYS A 138 -5.19 -9.21 -4.84
C LYS A 138 -4.07 -8.81 -5.79
N PHE A 139 -4.29 -7.81 -6.64
CA PHE A 139 -3.29 -7.30 -7.57
C PHE A 139 -2.13 -6.57 -6.88
N MET A 140 -2.33 -6.07 -5.66
CA MET A 140 -1.25 -5.55 -4.81
C MET A 140 -0.31 -6.64 -4.30
N SER A 141 -0.74 -7.91 -4.29
CA SER A 141 0.17 -9.01 -3.97
C SER A 141 1.15 -9.24 -5.12
N GLN A 142 2.42 -9.36 -4.78
CA GLN A 142 3.47 -9.54 -5.77
C GLN A 142 4.45 -10.61 -5.32
N PRO A 143 4.86 -11.54 -6.21
CA PRO A 143 5.98 -12.41 -5.92
C PRO A 143 7.26 -11.59 -5.90
N PHE A 144 7.98 -11.56 -4.79
CA PHE A 144 9.22 -10.81 -4.67
C PHE A 144 10.41 -11.73 -4.45
N PHE A 145 11.57 -11.32 -4.94
CA PHE A 145 12.77 -12.15 -5.04
C PHE A 145 13.23 -12.71 -3.70
N VAL A 146 13.13 -11.94 -2.62
CA VAL A 146 13.53 -12.38 -1.27
C VAL A 146 12.70 -13.55 -0.76
N ALA A 147 11.47 -13.69 -1.22
CA ALA A 147 10.57 -14.75 -0.79
C ALA A 147 10.67 -16.03 -1.62
N GLU A 148 11.38 -16.06 -2.75
CA GLU A 148 11.45 -17.21 -3.66
C GLU A 148 11.79 -18.51 -2.97
N GLN A 149 12.80 -18.48 -2.10
CA GLN A 149 13.25 -19.68 -1.38
C GLN A 149 12.22 -20.22 -0.39
N PHE A 150 11.26 -19.44 0.03
CA PHE A 150 10.20 -19.82 0.98
C PHE A 150 8.90 -20.20 0.28
N THR A 151 8.56 -19.51 -0.81
CA THR A 151 7.30 -19.70 -1.54
C THR A 151 7.42 -20.65 -2.71
N GLY A 152 8.64 -20.88 -3.21
CA GLY A 152 8.89 -21.62 -4.45
C GLY A 152 8.40 -20.89 -5.72
N THR A 153 8.00 -19.64 -5.60
CA THR A 153 7.51 -18.82 -6.71
C THR A 153 8.58 -17.80 -7.08
N PRO A 154 9.04 -17.74 -8.35
CA PRO A 154 10.02 -16.77 -8.81
C PRO A 154 9.53 -15.34 -8.62
N GLY A 155 10.41 -14.46 -8.13
CA GLY A 155 10.12 -13.03 -8.00
C GLY A 155 9.84 -12.37 -9.34
N ARG A 156 9.06 -11.31 -9.32
CA ARG A 156 8.68 -10.53 -10.51
C ARG A 156 9.04 -9.07 -10.30
N TYR A 157 9.77 -8.52 -11.25
CA TYR A 157 9.92 -7.07 -11.36
C TYR A 157 8.81 -6.53 -12.26
N VAL A 158 8.08 -5.54 -11.77
CA VAL A 158 7.03 -4.85 -12.52
C VAL A 158 7.42 -3.39 -12.67
N SER A 159 7.38 -2.86 -13.88
CA SER A 159 7.67 -1.45 -14.11
C SER A 159 6.59 -0.56 -13.47
N LEU A 160 6.95 0.71 -13.20
CA LEU A 160 5.98 1.68 -12.70
C LEU A 160 4.84 1.90 -13.72
N GLU A 161 5.17 1.92 -15.00
CA GLU A 161 4.21 2.09 -16.08
C GLU A 161 3.21 0.92 -16.15
N ASP A 162 3.69 -0.31 -16.08
CA ASP A 162 2.84 -1.51 -16.05
C ASP A 162 1.97 -1.54 -14.79
N THR A 163 2.52 -1.15 -13.64
CA THR A 163 1.78 -1.04 -12.39
C THR A 163 0.62 -0.06 -12.52
N VAL A 164 0.90 1.18 -12.96
CA VAL A 164 -0.13 2.21 -13.12
C VAL A 164 -1.19 1.81 -14.15
N SER A 165 -0.76 1.21 -15.27
CA SER A 165 -1.67 0.76 -16.33
C SER A 165 -2.55 -0.40 -15.88
N GLY A 166 -2.01 -1.33 -15.08
CA GLY A 166 -2.77 -2.45 -14.53
C GLY A 166 -3.87 -2.00 -13.57
N PHE A 167 -3.57 -1.08 -12.65
CA PHE A 167 -4.59 -0.51 -11.77
C PHE A 167 -5.62 0.32 -12.53
N ASP A 168 -5.21 1.09 -13.53
CA ASP A 168 -6.11 1.86 -14.40
C ASP A 168 -7.13 0.95 -15.12
N ALA A 169 -6.67 -0.20 -15.65
CA ALA A 169 -7.54 -1.19 -16.29
C ALA A 169 -8.58 -1.78 -15.32
N ILE A 170 -8.19 -2.06 -14.07
CA ILE A 170 -9.13 -2.55 -13.04
C ILE A 170 -10.15 -1.46 -12.70
N LEU A 171 -9.72 -0.22 -12.51
CA LEU A 171 -10.59 0.91 -12.18
C LEU A 171 -11.61 1.19 -13.30
N LYS A 172 -11.20 1.10 -14.55
CA LYS A 172 -12.08 1.28 -15.72
C LYS A 172 -13.03 0.12 -15.96
N GLY A 173 -12.80 -1.02 -15.33
CA GLY A 173 -13.63 -2.21 -15.48
C GLY A 173 -13.30 -3.05 -16.72
N GLU A 174 -12.15 -2.84 -17.35
CA GLU A 174 -11.72 -3.61 -18.52
C GLU A 174 -11.54 -5.11 -18.24
N VAL A 175 -11.42 -5.45 -16.97
CA VAL A 175 -11.20 -6.82 -16.46
C VAL A 175 -12.26 -7.24 -15.44
N ASP A 176 -13.45 -6.64 -15.46
CA ASP A 176 -14.52 -6.95 -14.50
C ASP A 176 -15.02 -8.40 -14.59
N GLU A 177 -14.91 -9.02 -15.76
CA GLU A 177 -15.29 -10.43 -15.98
C GLU A 177 -14.31 -11.45 -15.36
N LEU A 178 -13.08 -11.02 -15.03
CA LEU A 178 -12.09 -11.94 -14.46
C LEU A 178 -12.38 -12.20 -12.98
N PRO A 179 -12.20 -13.44 -12.49
CA PRO A 179 -12.33 -13.75 -11.06
C PRO A 179 -11.20 -13.11 -10.26
N GLU A 180 -11.47 -12.72 -9.01
CA GLU A 180 -10.50 -12.03 -8.14
C GLU A 180 -9.19 -12.82 -7.94
N ASN A 181 -9.24 -14.16 -7.97
CA ASN A 181 -8.06 -15.01 -7.79
C ASN A 181 -7.07 -14.95 -8.97
N ALA A 182 -7.52 -14.49 -10.15
CA ALA A 182 -6.62 -14.27 -11.28
C ALA A 182 -5.57 -13.20 -10.98
N PHE A 183 -5.90 -12.23 -10.14
CA PHE A 183 -5.05 -11.09 -9.80
C PHE A 183 -4.04 -11.37 -8.68
N ALA A 184 -4.12 -12.52 -8.02
CA ALA A 184 -3.23 -12.84 -6.91
C ALA A 184 -1.85 -13.30 -7.40
N TYR A 185 -0.78 -12.69 -6.88
CA TYR A 185 0.61 -13.05 -7.15
C TYR A 185 0.97 -13.08 -8.65
N VAL A 186 0.55 -12.04 -9.35
CA VAL A 186 0.93 -11.78 -10.74
C VAL A 186 1.83 -10.54 -10.82
N GLY A 187 2.56 -10.37 -11.91
CA GLY A 187 3.34 -9.17 -12.17
C GLY A 187 2.50 -8.10 -12.85
N THR A 188 2.08 -8.36 -14.07
CA THR A 188 1.32 -7.41 -14.88
C THR A 188 -0.14 -7.82 -15.02
N ILE A 189 -0.97 -6.91 -15.53
CA ILE A 189 -2.39 -7.19 -15.80
C ILE A 189 -2.55 -8.28 -16.88
N ASP A 190 -1.63 -8.33 -17.85
CA ASP A 190 -1.64 -9.35 -18.90
C ASP A 190 -1.40 -10.75 -18.32
N GLU A 191 -0.54 -10.88 -17.31
CA GLU A 191 -0.35 -12.16 -16.60
C GLU A 191 -1.63 -12.62 -15.90
N ALA A 192 -2.43 -11.69 -15.34
CA ALA A 192 -3.73 -12.02 -14.75
C ALA A 192 -4.72 -12.57 -15.82
N ILE A 193 -4.75 -11.93 -16.99
CA ILE A 193 -5.58 -12.35 -18.12
C ILE A 193 -5.14 -13.73 -18.61
N GLU A 194 -3.83 -13.96 -18.77
CA GLU A 194 -3.30 -15.27 -19.20
C GLU A 194 -3.57 -16.36 -18.16
N LYS A 195 -3.43 -16.06 -16.88
CA LYS A 195 -3.70 -16.98 -15.78
C LYS A 195 -5.14 -17.47 -15.82
N HIS A 196 -6.08 -16.58 -16.08
CA HIS A 196 -7.49 -16.95 -16.25
C HIS A 196 -7.73 -17.85 -17.47
N LYS A 197 -7.07 -17.57 -18.60
CA LYS A 197 -7.21 -18.40 -19.81
C LYS A 197 -6.68 -19.82 -19.66
N LYS A 198 -5.75 -20.04 -18.71
CA LYS A 198 -5.12 -21.35 -18.44
C LYS A 198 -5.84 -22.14 -17.32
N SER A 199 -6.77 -21.52 -16.61
CA SER A 199 -7.53 -22.10 -15.51
C SER A 199 -8.87 -22.64 -15.98
#